data_a239d63c220ff5b660e32e16f3fa9af0
#
_entry.id   a239d63c220ff5b660e32e16f3fa9af0
#
_cell.length_a   1.000
_cell.length_b   1.000
_cell.length_c   1.000
_cell.angle_alpha   90.00
_cell.angle_beta   90.00
_cell.angle_gamma   90.00
#
_symmetry.space_group_name_H-M   'P 1'
#
loop_
_entity.id
_entity.type
_entity.pdbx_description
1 polymer ?
#
loop_
_entity_poly.entity_id
_entity_poly.type
_entity_poly.pdbx_seq_one_letter_code
_entity_poly.pdbx_strand_id
1 'polypeptide(L)'
;VSINAALAGSNDIAISNVVGSNIFNGLVVVGICAFLHSFMPHGEILKRDMPLNILVTVVLCLMFLDGSLSRIEGAVLLFCMIVYLGFMIYSARKNREEGEPGKILSLPRSLLYIAGGLAAVIFGGDLVVDKACIIATNFGVSQNFIGLTIIAIGTSLPELVTSIVATKKGDSGLALGNAIGSNLFNILFILGMSAVISPLHVLGESVIDTVLLLGSAILLFVFARTGRRMT
;
A
#
# COMPACT_ATOMS: atom_id res chain seq x y z
N VAL A 1 -6.92 10.96 1.26
CA VAL A 1 -6.94 11.48 -0.12
C VAL A 1 -8.05 10.81 -0.92
N SER A 2 -7.98 9.51 -1.24
CA SER A 2 -8.91 8.82 -2.17
C SER A 2 -10.37 8.89 -1.76
N ILE A 3 -10.72 8.68 -0.48
CA ILE A 3 -12.11 8.79 0.00
C ILE A 3 -12.61 10.23 -0.14
N ASN A 4 -11.79 11.22 0.19
CA ASN A 4 -12.17 12.63 0.03
C ASN A 4 -12.34 13.00 -1.46
N ALA A 5 -11.48 12.46 -2.34
CA ALA A 5 -11.60 12.63 -3.79
C ALA A 5 -12.91 12.02 -4.31
N ALA A 6 -13.28 10.81 -3.86
CA ALA A 6 -14.55 10.18 -4.20
C ALA A 6 -15.76 11.00 -3.73
N LEU A 7 -15.72 11.54 -2.52
CA LEU A 7 -16.77 12.44 -1.99
C LEU A 7 -16.88 13.75 -2.79
N ALA A 8 -15.76 14.25 -3.31
CA ALA A 8 -15.70 15.44 -4.17
C ALA A 8 -16.05 15.15 -5.64
N GLY A 9 -16.35 13.91 -6.00
CA GLY A 9 -16.62 13.49 -7.40
C GLY A 9 -15.37 13.40 -8.29
N SER A 10 -14.16 13.49 -7.69
CA SER A 10 -12.88 13.39 -8.41
C SER A 10 -12.42 11.92 -8.47
N ASN A 11 -13.16 11.11 -9.21
CA ASN A 11 -12.99 9.65 -9.27
C ASN A 11 -11.61 9.23 -9.76
N ASP A 12 -11.06 9.96 -10.74
CA ASP A 12 -9.75 9.69 -11.31
C ASP A 12 -8.64 9.81 -10.27
N ILE A 13 -8.72 10.83 -9.40
CA ILE A 13 -7.76 11.02 -8.31
C ILE A 13 -7.86 9.87 -7.29
N ALA A 14 -9.07 9.39 -7.02
CA ALA A 14 -9.28 8.27 -6.09
C ALA A 14 -8.61 6.99 -6.58
N ILE A 15 -8.80 6.64 -7.85
CA ILE A 15 -8.24 5.44 -8.48
C ILE A 15 -6.73 5.58 -8.66
N SER A 16 -6.28 6.66 -9.31
CA SER A 16 -4.86 6.88 -9.62
C SER A 16 -3.99 6.94 -8.36
N ASN A 17 -4.50 7.53 -7.27
CA ASN A 17 -3.77 7.54 -6.00
C ASN A 17 -3.58 6.13 -5.45
N VAL A 18 -4.59 5.26 -5.47
CA VAL A 18 -4.48 3.89 -4.97
C VAL A 18 -3.56 3.05 -5.87
N VAL A 19 -3.77 3.09 -7.18
CA VAL A 19 -2.95 2.33 -8.13
C VAL A 19 -1.51 2.81 -8.12
N GLY A 20 -1.29 4.13 -8.13
CA GLY A 20 0.04 4.74 -8.07
C GLY A 20 0.78 4.43 -6.78
N SER A 21 0.11 4.52 -5.62
CA SER A 21 0.69 4.14 -4.33
C SER A 21 1.08 2.66 -4.28
N ASN A 22 0.27 1.78 -4.87
CA ASN A 22 0.57 0.35 -4.91
C ASN A 22 1.76 0.02 -5.82
N ILE A 23 1.89 0.69 -6.97
CA ILE A 23 3.07 0.59 -7.85
C ILE A 23 4.31 1.10 -7.10
N PHE A 24 4.20 2.25 -6.45
CA PHE A 24 5.30 2.83 -5.66
C PHE A 24 5.74 1.90 -4.52
N ASN A 25 4.81 1.35 -3.77
CA ASN A 25 5.10 0.39 -2.71
C ASN A 25 5.80 -0.86 -3.25
N GLY A 26 5.31 -1.45 -4.33
CA GLY A 26 5.87 -2.66 -4.93
C GLY A 26 7.26 -2.44 -5.53
N LEU A 27 7.46 -1.37 -6.27
CA LEU A 27 8.70 -1.14 -7.00
C LEU A 27 9.72 -0.31 -6.21
N VAL A 28 9.27 0.80 -5.62
CA VAL A 28 10.20 1.74 -4.97
C VAL A 28 10.46 1.37 -3.53
N VAL A 29 9.42 1.17 -2.72
CA VAL A 29 9.60 0.85 -1.29
C VAL A 29 10.34 -0.48 -1.14
N VAL A 30 9.87 -1.54 -1.79
CA VAL A 30 10.51 -2.87 -1.72
C VAL A 30 11.89 -2.83 -2.38
N GLY A 31 12.05 -2.14 -3.52
CA GLY A 31 13.33 -1.98 -4.22
C GLY A 31 14.39 -1.29 -3.37
N ILE A 32 14.05 -0.18 -2.69
CA ILE A 32 14.95 0.51 -1.77
C ILE A 32 15.32 -0.40 -0.59
N CYS A 33 14.36 -1.12 -0.01
CA CYS A 33 14.63 -2.05 1.08
C CYS A 33 15.57 -3.17 0.65
N ALA A 34 15.38 -3.75 -0.54
CA ALA A 34 16.26 -4.78 -1.08
C ALA A 34 17.67 -4.25 -1.37
N PHE A 35 17.80 -3.02 -1.86
CA PHE A 35 19.07 -2.36 -2.09
C PHE A 35 19.83 -2.06 -0.80
N LEU A 36 19.13 -1.62 0.25
CA LEU A 36 19.74 -1.32 1.55
C LEU A 36 20.20 -2.57 2.30
N HIS A 37 19.45 -3.62 2.21
CA HIS A 37 19.76 -4.90 2.85
C HIS A 37 19.08 -6.05 2.13
N SER A 38 19.91 -6.95 1.61
CA SER A 38 19.38 -8.14 0.94
C SER A 38 18.67 -9.05 1.94
N PHE A 39 17.46 -9.45 1.66
CA PHE A 39 16.64 -10.24 2.58
C PHE A 39 15.91 -11.39 1.91
N MET A 40 15.52 -12.37 2.71
CA MET A 40 14.65 -13.46 2.29
C MET A 40 13.21 -13.14 2.73
N PRO A 41 12.25 -13.18 1.80
CA PRO A 41 10.83 -13.07 2.18
C PRO A 41 10.42 -14.18 3.15
N HIS A 42 9.70 -13.84 4.21
CA HIS A 42 9.12 -14.83 5.11
C HIS A 42 8.15 -15.75 4.33
N GLY A 43 8.16 -17.03 4.68
CA GLY A 43 7.38 -18.04 3.97
C GLY A 43 5.88 -17.74 3.90
N GLU A 44 5.30 -17.09 4.90
CA GLU A 44 3.89 -16.67 4.92
C GLU A 44 3.61 -15.57 3.90
N ILE A 45 4.45 -14.55 3.82
CA ILE A 45 4.30 -13.45 2.86
C ILE A 45 4.39 -13.99 1.44
N LEU A 46 5.38 -14.84 1.17
CA LEU A 46 5.60 -15.41 -0.15
C LEU A 46 4.48 -16.37 -0.58
N LYS A 47 3.93 -17.19 0.35
CA LYS A 47 2.95 -18.22 0.04
C LYS A 47 1.50 -17.73 0.13
N ARG A 48 1.23 -16.67 0.86
CA ARG A 48 -0.12 -16.16 1.16
C ARG A 48 -0.33 -14.74 0.63
N ASP A 49 0.46 -13.77 1.14
CA ASP A 49 0.13 -12.37 0.94
C ASP A 49 0.45 -11.87 -0.48
N MET A 50 1.58 -12.29 -1.05
CA MET A 50 1.91 -11.92 -2.44
C MET A 50 0.97 -12.55 -3.47
N PRO A 51 0.64 -13.87 -3.42
CA PRO A 51 -0.36 -14.45 -4.30
C PRO A 51 -1.75 -13.82 -4.13
N LEU A 52 -2.15 -13.48 -2.90
CA LEU A 52 -3.40 -12.80 -2.64
C LEU A 52 -3.41 -11.38 -3.24
N ASN A 53 -2.30 -10.65 -3.11
CA ASN A 53 -2.16 -9.32 -3.72
C ASN A 53 -2.30 -9.39 -5.25
N ILE A 54 -1.69 -10.39 -5.90
CA ILE A 54 -1.85 -10.63 -7.35
C ILE A 54 -3.30 -10.95 -7.67
N LEU A 55 -3.94 -11.86 -6.93
CA LEU A 55 -5.34 -12.24 -7.15
C LEU A 55 -6.28 -11.05 -7.03
N VAL A 56 -6.12 -10.25 -5.98
CA VAL A 56 -6.92 -9.03 -5.75
C VAL A 56 -6.72 -8.02 -6.87
N THR A 57 -5.48 -7.87 -7.36
CA THR A 57 -5.18 -6.97 -8.49
C THR A 57 -5.81 -7.50 -9.79
N VAL A 58 -5.80 -8.82 -10.03
CA VAL A 58 -6.49 -9.43 -11.18
C VAL A 58 -8.00 -9.15 -11.11
N VAL A 59 -8.61 -9.36 -9.94
CA VAL A 59 -10.03 -9.08 -9.73
C VAL A 59 -10.33 -7.60 -9.99
N LEU A 60 -9.48 -6.69 -9.52
CA LEU A 60 -9.61 -5.25 -9.79
C LEU A 60 -9.52 -4.95 -11.30
N CYS A 61 -8.57 -5.55 -12.02
CA CYS A 61 -8.47 -5.42 -13.47
C CYS A 61 -9.77 -5.85 -14.17
N LEU A 62 -10.37 -6.96 -13.72
CA LEU A 62 -11.63 -7.47 -14.29
C LEU A 62 -12.81 -6.53 -13.98
N MET A 63 -12.89 -5.98 -12.76
CA MET A 63 -13.91 -5.01 -12.37
C MET A 63 -13.80 -3.71 -13.18
N PHE A 64 -12.62 -3.32 -13.62
CA PHE A 64 -12.40 -2.09 -14.39
C PHE A 64 -12.74 -2.21 -15.87
N LEU A 65 -13.03 -3.43 -16.39
CA LEU A 65 -13.29 -3.65 -17.82
C LEU A 65 -14.60 -3.03 -18.31
N ASP A 66 -15.59 -2.84 -17.44
CA ASP A 66 -16.85 -2.21 -17.79
C ASP A 66 -16.84 -0.67 -17.68
N GLY A 67 -15.67 -0.08 -17.32
CA GLY A 67 -15.49 1.36 -17.21
C GLY A 67 -16.03 1.97 -15.93
N SER A 68 -16.41 1.14 -14.94
CA SER A 68 -16.92 1.63 -13.65
C SER A 68 -16.58 0.68 -12.50
N LEU A 69 -16.43 1.23 -11.30
CA LEU A 69 -16.42 0.45 -10.06
C LEU A 69 -17.70 0.76 -9.29
N SER A 70 -18.64 -0.16 -9.33
CA SER A 70 -19.96 -0.01 -8.76
C SER A 70 -19.95 -0.13 -7.22
N ARG A 71 -21.06 0.30 -6.57
CA ARG A 71 -21.23 0.13 -5.12
C ARG A 71 -21.22 -1.34 -4.69
N ILE A 72 -21.73 -2.24 -5.52
CA ILE A 72 -21.76 -3.69 -5.21
C ILE A 72 -20.36 -4.24 -5.23
N GLU A 73 -19.55 -3.90 -6.25
CA GLU A 73 -18.13 -4.30 -6.32
C GLU A 73 -17.33 -3.72 -5.17
N GLY A 74 -17.57 -2.45 -4.81
CA GLY A 74 -16.99 -1.85 -3.61
C GLY A 74 -17.34 -2.60 -2.33
N ALA A 75 -18.60 -3.03 -2.17
CA ALA A 75 -19.03 -3.84 -1.04
C ALA A 75 -18.37 -5.23 -1.03
N VAL A 76 -18.18 -5.85 -2.20
CA VAL A 76 -17.42 -7.10 -2.34
C VAL A 76 -15.98 -6.94 -1.91
N LEU A 77 -15.30 -5.86 -2.33
CA LEU A 77 -13.94 -5.56 -1.89
C LEU A 77 -13.85 -5.39 -0.37
N LEU A 78 -14.78 -4.65 0.24
CA LEU A 78 -14.85 -4.49 1.69
C LEU A 78 -15.11 -5.81 2.42
N PHE A 79 -16.00 -6.65 1.89
CA PHE A 79 -16.23 -7.98 2.44
C PHE A 79 -14.96 -8.83 2.38
N CYS A 80 -14.24 -8.83 1.26
CA CYS A 80 -12.95 -9.51 1.13
C CYS A 80 -11.94 -8.99 2.15
N MET A 81 -11.93 -7.67 2.45
CA MET A 81 -11.08 -7.10 3.49
C MET A 81 -11.40 -7.65 4.88
N ILE A 82 -12.68 -7.76 5.24
CA ILE A 82 -13.10 -8.32 6.52
C ILE A 82 -12.66 -9.79 6.63
N VAL A 83 -12.86 -10.57 5.58
CA VAL A 83 -12.43 -11.99 5.52
C VAL A 83 -10.91 -12.09 5.67
N TYR A 84 -10.14 -11.26 4.94
CA TYR A 84 -8.69 -11.22 5.02
C TYR A 84 -8.21 -10.90 6.44
N LEU A 85 -8.74 -9.85 7.06
CA LEU A 85 -8.40 -9.48 8.44
C LEU A 85 -8.75 -10.58 9.44
N GLY A 86 -9.93 -11.17 9.30
CA GLY A 86 -10.35 -12.31 10.14
C GLY A 86 -9.40 -13.49 10.04
N PHE A 87 -8.99 -13.82 8.81
CA PHE A 87 -8.01 -14.87 8.56
C PHE A 87 -6.63 -14.53 9.14
N MET A 88 -6.16 -13.28 8.99
CA MET A 88 -4.90 -12.82 9.56
C MET A 88 -4.89 -12.93 11.09
N ILE A 89 -5.96 -12.50 11.75
CA ILE A 89 -6.10 -12.61 13.21
C ILE A 89 -6.12 -14.08 13.64
N TYR A 90 -6.84 -14.94 12.93
CA TYR A 90 -6.88 -16.38 13.20
C TYR A 90 -5.50 -17.03 13.05
N SER A 91 -4.79 -16.72 11.94
CA SER A 91 -3.44 -17.23 11.67
C SER A 91 -2.44 -16.78 12.75
N ALA A 92 -2.49 -15.49 13.13
CA ALA A 92 -1.61 -14.94 14.15
C ALA A 92 -1.84 -15.60 15.54
N ARG A 93 -3.11 -15.91 15.87
CA ARG A 93 -3.42 -16.61 17.12
C ARG A 93 -2.96 -18.06 17.13
N LYS A 94 -3.04 -18.73 15.98
CA LYS A 94 -2.66 -20.15 15.85
C LYS A 94 -1.13 -20.32 15.81
N ASN A 95 -0.43 -19.41 15.15
CA ASN A 95 1.02 -19.45 14.97
C ASN A 95 1.74 -18.53 15.97
N ARG A 96 1.22 -18.42 17.18
CA ARG A 96 1.82 -17.62 18.23
C ARG A 96 3.17 -18.26 18.61
N GLU A 97 4.24 -17.84 17.95
CA GLU A 97 5.60 -18.11 18.41
C GLU A 97 5.78 -17.40 19.76
N GLU A 98 6.28 -18.12 20.75
CA GLU A 98 6.77 -17.49 21.98
C GLU A 98 8.00 -16.68 21.56
N GLY A 99 7.78 -15.41 21.23
CA GLY A 99 8.87 -14.49 20.93
C GLY A 99 9.79 -14.40 22.13
N GLU A 100 11.09 -14.22 21.89
CA GLU A 100 12.03 -13.92 22.96
C GLU A 100 11.45 -12.81 23.85
N PRO A 101 11.58 -12.92 25.18
CA PRO A 101 11.07 -11.91 26.09
C PRO A 101 11.84 -10.60 25.89
N GLY A 102 11.45 -9.84 24.89
CA GLY A 102 11.90 -8.47 24.71
C GLY A 102 11.47 -7.61 25.92
N LYS A 103 12.11 -6.49 26.16
CA LYS A 103 11.68 -5.54 27.18
C LYS A 103 10.25 -5.09 26.89
N ILE A 104 9.28 -5.68 27.59
CA ILE A 104 7.88 -5.31 27.47
C ILE A 104 7.73 -3.90 28.04
N LEU A 105 7.44 -2.95 27.16
CA LEU A 105 7.07 -1.60 27.60
C LEU A 105 5.69 -1.62 28.28
N SER A 106 5.50 -0.76 29.26
CA SER A 106 4.17 -0.59 29.85
C SER A 106 3.17 -0.10 28.79
N LEU A 107 1.93 -0.56 28.87
CA LEU A 107 0.88 -0.21 27.90
C LEU A 107 0.78 1.31 27.62
N PRO A 108 0.82 2.22 28.62
CA PRO A 108 0.78 3.66 28.35
C PRO A 108 1.97 4.15 27.53
N ARG A 109 3.18 3.62 27.79
CA ARG A 109 4.37 3.98 27.00
C ARG A 109 4.30 3.45 25.57
N SER A 110 3.80 2.22 25.38
CA SER A 110 3.59 1.65 24.06
C SER A 110 2.59 2.48 23.25
N LEU A 111 1.47 2.87 23.87
CA LEU A 111 0.47 3.73 23.22
C LEU A 111 1.03 5.11 22.89
N LEU A 112 1.81 5.71 23.77
CA LEU A 112 2.46 7.00 23.51
C LEU A 112 3.44 6.93 22.33
N TYR A 113 4.28 5.88 22.27
CA TYR A 113 5.22 5.70 21.16
C TYR A 113 4.51 5.41 19.84
N ILE A 114 3.43 4.61 19.85
CA ILE A 114 2.62 4.35 18.65
C ILE A 114 1.96 5.63 18.19
N ALA A 115 1.25 6.33 19.06
CA ALA A 115 0.54 7.57 18.70
C ALA A 115 1.51 8.68 18.28
N GLY A 116 2.60 8.89 19.02
CA GLY A 116 3.62 9.88 18.69
C GLY A 116 4.39 9.57 17.43
N GLY A 117 4.75 8.30 17.20
CA GLY A 117 5.41 7.86 15.98
C GLY A 117 4.51 7.99 14.76
N LEU A 118 3.24 7.57 14.87
CA LEU A 118 2.26 7.72 13.80
C LEU A 118 2.03 9.20 13.45
N ALA A 119 1.84 10.05 14.46
CA ALA A 119 1.70 11.49 14.26
C ALA A 119 2.94 12.08 13.57
N ALA A 120 4.15 11.74 14.03
CA ALA A 120 5.39 12.23 13.43
C ALA A 120 5.54 11.82 11.96
N VAL A 121 5.17 10.59 11.60
CA VAL A 121 5.24 10.10 10.22
C VAL A 121 4.20 10.80 9.34
N ILE A 122 2.96 10.98 9.81
CA ILE A 122 1.89 11.65 9.06
C ILE A 122 2.26 13.13 8.86
N PHE A 123 2.52 13.88 9.93
CA PHE A 123 2.85 15.30 9.82
C PHE A 123 4.15 15.56 9.06
N GLY A 124 5.16 14.68 9.24
CA GLY A 124 6.40 14.76 8.48
C GLY A 124 6.19 14.48 7.00
N GLY A 125 5.35 13.50 6.64
CA GLY A 125 4.95 13.21 5.27
C GLY A 125 4.24 14.38 4.61
N ASP A 126 3.22 14.94 5.28
CA ASP A 126 2.47 16.10 4.78
C ASP A 126 3.41 17.30 4.55
N LEU A 127 4.31 17.59 5.50
CA LEU A 127 5.28 18.67 5.35
C LEU A 127 6.21 18.48 4.15
N VAL A 128 6.67 17.25 3.90
CA VAL A 128 7.52 16.93 2.73
C VAL A 128 6.75 17.14 1.45
N VAL A 129 5.51 16.66 1.37
CA VAL A 129 4.63 16.81 0.20
C VAL A 129 4.36 18.28 -0.08
N ASP A 130 3.97 19.07 0.92
CA ASP A 130 3.69 20.50 0.77
C ASP A 130 4.90 21.25 0.24
N LYS A 131 6.11 21.00 0.80
CA LYS A 131 7.33 21.65 0.35
C LYS A 131 7.74 21.19 -1.05
N ALA A 132 7.57 19.91 -1.38
CA ALA A 132 7.83 19.39 -2.71
C ALA A 132 6.90 20.01 -3.75
N CYS A 133 5.61 20.18 -3.43
CA CYS A 133 4.64 20.86 -4.30
C CYS A 133 5.03 22.32 -4.54
N ILE A 134 5.43 23.06 -3.51
CA ILE A 134 5.88 24.46 -3.63
C ILE A 134 7.12 24.54 -4.55
N ILE A 135 8.11 23.69 -4.32
CA ILE A 135 9.32 23.66 -5.13
C ILE A 135 8.99 23.35 -6.60
N ALA A 136 8.20 22.29 -6.86
CA ALA A 136 7.82 21.90 -8.20
C ALA A 136 7.03 23.00 -8.93
N THR A 137 6.12 23.69 -8.23
CA THR A 137 5.38 24.84 -8.78
C THR A 137 6.31 25.98 -9.16
N ASN A 138 7.32 26.27 -8.33
CA ASN A 138 8.32 27.32 -8.62
C ASN A 138 9.19 26.97 -9.84
N PHE A 139 9.39 25.68 -10.13
CA PHE A 139 10.05 25.21 -11.35
C PHE A 139 9.11 25.14 -12.57
N GLY A 140 7.86 25.60 -12.44
CA GLY A 140 6.89 25.64 -13.55
C GLY A 140 6.25 24.28 -13.88
N VAL A 141 6.35 23.31 -12.97
CA VAL A 141 5.68 22.00 -13.14
C VAL A 141 4.17 22.21 -13.01
N SER A 142 3.40 21.60 -13.94
CA SER A 142 1.95 21.75 -13.93
C SER A 142 1.31 21.19 -12.68
N GLN A 143 0.25 21.84 -12.18
CA GLN A 143 -0.49 21.39 -10.99
C GLN A 143 -1.05 19.97 -11.16
N ASN A 144 -1.44 19.60 -12.39
CA ASN A 144 -1.94 18.27 -12.70
C ASN A 144 -0.85 17.20 -12.51
N PHE A 145 0.36 17.45 -13.01
CA PHE A 145 1.50 16.54 -12.86
C PHE A 145 1.94 16.43 -11.38
N ILE A 146 1.93 17.54 -10.64
CA ILE A 146 2.21 17.56 -9.19
C ILE A 146 1.20 16.68 -8.45
N GLY A 147 -0.09 16.82 -8.77
CA GLY A 147 -1.15 16.02 -8.16
C GLY A 147 -0.99 14.52 -8.38
N LEU A 148 -0.72 14.12 -9.63
CA LEU A 148 -0.60 12.72 -10.01
C LEU A 148 0.68 12.04 -9.50
N THR A 149 1.76 12.80 -9.28
CA THR A 149 3.06 12.23 -8.87
C THR A 149 3.39 12.50 -7.41
N ILE A 150 3.49 13.75 -7.01
CA ILE A 150 3.95 14.14 -5.68
C ILE A 150 2.96 13.70 -4.60
N ILE A 151 1.66 13.82 -4.86
CA ILE A 151 0.64 13.39 -3.90
C ILE A 151 0.64 11.86 -3.76
N ALA A 152 0.73 11.11 -4.87
CA ALA A 152 0.78 9.66 -4.84
C ALA A 152 2.02 9.14 -4.08
N ILE A 153 3.19 9.74 -4.33
CA ILE A 153 4.42 9.45 -3.57
C ILE A 153 4.23 9.81 -2.10
N GLY A 154 3.64 10.96 -1.83
CA GLY A 154 3.43 11.48 -0.48
C GLY A 154 2.59 10.57 0.39
N THR A 155 1.52 10.00 -0.15
CA THR A 155 0.67 9.04 0.58
C THR A 155 1.39 7.73 0.90
N SER A 156 2.48 7.42 0.20
CA SER A 156 3.31 6.22 0.45
C SER A 156 4.61 6.52 1.21
N LEU A 157 4.87 7.77 1.61
CA LEU A 157 6.04 8.11 2.44
C LEU A 157 6.03 7.42 3.81
N PRO A 158 4.90 7.30 4.52
CA PRO A 158 4.83 6.53 5.76
C PRO A 158 5.30 5.08 5.58
N GLU A 159 4.85 4.42 4.53
CA GLU A 159 5.25 3.06 4.19
C GLU A 159 6.73 2.95 3.88
N LEU A 160 7.27 3.91 3.11
CA LEU A 160 8.69 3.96 2.79
C LEU A 160 9.55 4.11 4.05
N VAL A 161 9.23 5.07 4.92
CA VAL A 161 9.97 5.32 6.17
C VAL A 161 9.90 4.09 7.08
N THR A 162 8.71 3.54 7.29
CA THR A 162 8.52 2.36 8.15
C THR A 162 9.31 1.16 7.62
N SER A 163 9.25 0.90 6.31
CA SER A 163 9.94 -0.22 5.68
C SER A 163 11.46 -0.06 5.71
N ILE A 164 11.99 1.16 5.50
CA ILE A 164 13.43 1.44 5.63
C ILE A 164 13.90 1.20 7.07
N VAL A 165 13.14 1.68 8.06
CA VAL A 165 13.50 1.49 9.48
C VAL A 165 13.46 0.01 9.85
N ALA A 166 12.45 -0.74 9.41
CA ALA A 166 12.35 -2.18 9.62
C ALA A 166 13.54 -2.92 8.99
N THR A 167 13.87 -2.60 7.74
CA THR A 167 15.02 -3.17 7.02
C THR A 167 16.34 -2.91 7.74
N LYS A 168 16.57 -1.67 8.21
CA LYS A 168 17.77 -1.33 8.98
C LYS A 168 17.87 -2.06 10.32
N LYS A 169 16.73 -2.45 10.90
CA LYS A 169 16.68 -3.29 12.12
C LYS A 169 16.80 -4.79 11.85
N GLY A 170 16.92 -5.19 10.58
CA GLY A 170 16.98 -6.59 10.17
C GLY A 170 15.63 -7.29 10.09
N ASP A 171 14.52 -6.55 10.26
CA ASP A 171 13.16 -7.09 10.16
C ASP A 171 12.61 -6.92 8.73
N SER A 172 13.11 -7.75 7.85
CA SER A 172 12.67 -7.77 6.44
C SER A 172 11.24 -8.26 6.27
N GLY A 173 10.74 -9.07 7.21
CA GLY A 173 9.36 -9.52 7.23
C GLY A 173 8.40 -8.34 7.40
N LEU A 174 8.69 -7.47 8.36
CA LEU A 174 7.92 -6.25 8.57
C LEU A 174 7.99 -5.32 7.36
N ALA A 175 9.18 -5.14 6.74
CA ALA A 175 9.34 -4.25 5.58
C ALA A 175 8.48 -4.69 4.38
N LEU A 176 8.59 -5.97 3.99
CA LEU A 176 7.82 -6.51 2.87
C LEU A 176 6.33 -6.65 3.20
N GLY A 177 6.01 -7.09 4.43
CA GLY A 177 4.64 -7.19 4.92
C GLY A 177 3.92 -5.85 4.94
N ASN A 178 4.62 -4.77 5.32
CA ASN A 178 4.08 -3.41 5.28
C ASN A 178 3.72 -2.99 3.84
N ALA A 179 4.62 -3.15 2.87
CA ALA A 179 4.36 -2.78 1.49
C ALA A 179 3.19 -3.59 0.86
N ILE A 180 3.21 -4.92 1.01
CA ILE A 180 2.15 -5.79 0.46
C ILE A 180 0.83 -5.61 1.21
N GLY A 181 0.87 -5.47 2.54
CA GLY A 181 -0.31 -5.21 3.37
C GLY A 181 -0.98 -3.88 3.03
N SER A 182 -0.20 -2.81 2.82
CA SER A 182 -0.71 -1.51 2.36
C SER A 182 -1.35 -1.62 0.97
N ASN A 183 -0.78 -2.40 0.05
CA ASN A 183 -1.36 -2.61 -1.27
C ASN A 183 -2.73 -3.29 -1.18
N LEU A 184 -2.85 -4.35 -0.37
CA LEU A 184 -4.14 -5.02 -0.13
C LEU A 184 -5.15 -4.08 0.54
N PHE A 185 -4.72 -3.31 1.53
CA PHE A 185 -5.56 -2.33 2.22
C PHE A 185 -6.06 -1.25 1.25
N ASN A 186 -5.19 -0.74 0.40
CA ASN A 186 -5.54 0.29 -0.59
C ASN A 186 -6.60 -0.22 -1.58
N ILE A 187 -6.48 -1.44 -2.10
CA ILE A 187 -7.46 -1.99 -3.03
C ILE A 187 -8.74 -2.37 -2.30
N LEU A 188 -8.64 -3.21 -1.27
CA LEU A 188 -9.80 -3.80 -0.63
C LEU A 188 -10.59 -2.80 0.22
N PHE A 189 -9.89 -1.93 0.97
CA PHE A 189 -10.55 -0.98 1.86
C PHE A 189 -10.73 0.40 1.22
N ILE A 190 -9.67 1.01 0.73
CA ILE A 190 -9.75 2.41 0.25
C ILE A 190 -10.60 2.50 -1.01
N LEU A 191 -10.32 1.69 -2.06
CA LEU A 191 -11.18 1.67 -3.26
C LEU A 191 -12.56 1.11 -2.95
N GLY A 192 -12.66 0.04 -2.15
CA GLY A 192 -13.94 -0.52 -1.74
C GLY A 192 -14.83 0.51 -1.06
N MET A 193 -14.31 1.25 -0.09
CA MET A 193 -15.04 2.31 0.62
C MET A 193 -15.38 3.47 -0.31
N SER A 194 -14.44 3.90 -1.16
CA SER A 194 -14.68 4.97 -2.13
C SER A 194 -15.83 4.62 -3.09
N ALA A 195 -15.85 3.41 -3.62
CA ALA A 195 -16.89 2.94 -4.54
C ALA A 195 -18.27 2.78 -3.86
N VAL A 196 -18.32 2.33 -2.60
CA VAL A 196 -19.58 2.27 -1.83
C VAL A 196 -20.17 3.66 -1.60
N ILE A 197 -19.32 4.64 -1.27
CA ILE A 197 -19.74 6.02 -1.05
C ILE A 197 -20.21 6.64 -2.38
N SER A 198 -19.36 6.58 -3.40
CA SER A 198 -19.65 7.11 -4.74
C SER A 198 -19.12 6.13 -5.79
N PRO A 199 -19.95 5.59 -6.68
CA PRO A 199 -19.46 4.76 -7.78
C PRO A 199 -18.36 5.49 -8.55
N LEU A 200 -17.27 4.80 -8.83
CA LEU A 200 -16.11 5.40 -9.47
C LEU A 200 -16.18 5.15 -10.98
N HIS A 201 -16.05 6.19 -11.76
CA HIS A 201 -15.85 6.07 -13.19
C HIS A 201 -14.41 5.74 -13.50
N VAL A 202 -14.16 4.72 -14.32
CA VAL A 202 -12.81 4.22 -14.62
C VAL A 202 -12.43 4.68 -16.03
N LEU A 203 -11.37 5.46 -16.11
CA LEU A 203 -10.80 5.88 -17.39
C LEU A 203 -9.96 4.75 -18.01
N GLY A 204 -9.82 4.76 -19.34
CA GLY A 204 -8.96 3.80 -20.04
C GLY A 204 -7.50 3.82 -19.56
N GLU A 205 -6.99 4.98 -19.15
CA GLU A 205 -5.67 5.14 -18.55
C GLU A 205 -5.54 4.38 -17.25
N SER A 206 -6.56 4.43 -16.38
CA SER A 206 -6.58 3.70 -15.11
C SER A 206 -6.58 2.18 -15.29
N VAL A 207 -7.15 1.67 -16.40
CA VAL A 207 -7.05 0.24 -16.75
C VAL A 207 -5.62 -0.12 -17.09
N ILE A 208 -4.93 0.70 -17.89
CA ILE A 208 -3.52 0.50 -18.26
C ILE A 208 -2.65 0.51 -16.98
N ASP A 209 -2.83 1.50 -16.11
CA ASP A 209 -2.10 1.61 -14.86
C ASP A 209 -2.31 0.39 -13.95
N THR A 210 -3.54 -0.15 -13.91
CA THR A 210 -3.84 -1.36 -13.12
C THR A 210 -3.19 -2.61 -13.73
N VAL A 211 -3.08 -2.70 -15.06
CA VAL A 211 -2.33 -3.77 -15.74
C VAL A 211 -0.83 -3.64 -15.44
N LEU A 212 -0.27 -2.42 -15.42
CA LEU A 212 1.11 -2.18 -14.99
C LEU A 212 1.33 -2.57 -13.52
N LEU A 213 0.37 -2.25 -12.65
CA LEU A 213 0.39 -2.71 -11.26
C LEU A 213 0.42 -4.23 -11.17
N LEU A 214 -0.43 -4.93 -11.93
CA LEU A 214 -0.44 -6.39 -11.98
C LEU A 214 0.91 -6.94 -12.46
N GLY A 215 1.46 -6.38 -13.53
CA GLY A 215 2.79 -6.75 -14.04
C GLY A 215 3.89 -6.58 -12.99
N SER A 216 3.87 -5.46 -12.25
CA SER A 216 4.82 -5.17 -11.17
C SER A 216 4.68 -6.16 -10.00
N ALA A 217 3.45 -6.50 -9.61
CA ALA A 217 3.19 -7.48 -8.54
C ALA A 217 3.66 -8.90 -8.91
N ILE A 218 3.45 -9.32 -10.17
CA ILE A 218 3.94 -10.59 -10.69
C ILE A 218 5.48 -10.59 -10.74
N LEU A 219 6.08 -9.52 -11.25
CA LEU A 219 7.54 -9.38 -11.32
C LEU A 219 8.17 -9.47 -9.93
N LEU A 220 7.62 -8.75 -8.96
CA LEU A 220 8.06 -8.79 -7.57
C LEU A 220 7.94 -10.20 -6.98
N PHE A 221 6.83 -10.89 -7.24
CA PHE A 221 6.62 -12.27 -6.79
C PHE A 221 7.63 -13.25 -7.40
N VAL A 222 7.91 -13.13 -8.71
CA VAL A 222 8.92 -13.95 -9.40
C VAL A 222 10.30 -13.73 -8.78
N PHE A 223 10.72 -12.47 -8.57
CA PHE A 223 12.00 -12.17 -7.94
C PHE A 223 12.06 -12.70 -6.49
N ALA A 224 10.99 -12.54 -5.72
CA ALA A 224 10.92 -13.06 -4.37
C ALA A 224 11.02 -14.59 -4.29
N ARG A 225 10.55 -15.30 -5.33
CA ARG A 225 10.54 -16.77 -5.37
C ARG A 225 11.80 -17.38 -6.00
N THR A 226 12.37 -16.73 -7.01
CA THR A 226 13.52 -17.27 -7.78
C THR A 226 14.84 -16.88 -7.16
N GLY A 227 14.98 -15.68 -6.62
CA GLY A 227 16.13 -15.26 -5.83
C GLY A 227 16.00 -15.78 -4.41
N ARG A 228 16.94 -16.59 -3.95
CA ARG A 228 16.98 -16.97 -2.53
C ARG A 228 17.18 -15.73 -1.61
N ARG A 229 17.56 -14.61 -2.19
CA ARG A 229 17.68 -13.28 -1.57
C ARG A 229 17.23 -12.22 -2.56
N MET A 230 16.45 -11.26 -2.11
CA MET A 230 16.17 -10.04 -2.86
C MET A 230 17.37 -9.10 -2.65
N THR A 231 18.05 -8.77 -3.75
CA THR A 231 19.23 -7.87 -3.80
C THR A 231 18.95 -6.75 -4.79
#